data_c7e243cc493cecefa4ab046da57d4655
#
_entry.id   c7e243cc493cecefa4ab046da57d4655
#
_cell.length_a   1.000
_cell.length_b   1.000
_cell.length_c   1.000
_cell.angle_alpha   90.00
_cell.angle_beta   90.00
_cell.angle_gamma   90.00
#
_symmetry.space_group_name_H-M   'P 1'
#
loop_
_entity.id
_entity.type
_entity.pdbx_description
1 polymer ?
#
loop_
_entity_poly.entity_id
_entity_poly.type
_entity_poly.pdbx_seq_one_letter_code
_entity_poly.pdbx_strand_id
1 'polypeptide(L)'
;MDWSIRFPHLGIYLEHVGKNFTVFGISIAYYGVIIAVGMLAGILLATYEAKRTGQNPDDYFDLAIIAIICSVIGARLYYVIFSWDLYKDNLWSILNLRQGGLAIYGGVIAAIITAVVFAKVKGLSFPRLADTAGLGLILGQIIGRWGNFFNREAFGGYTDGLLAMQLPVSAVRDSDISKELAEHIVEIGGVSYIQVHPTFLYESLWNLVLLVILLLIRKRKKFEGEIFLLYLAGYGIGRAWIEGLRTDQLLIPGTSVAVSQVLALSLIHISEP
;
A
#
# COMPACT_ATOMS: atom_id res chain seq x y z
N MET A 1 22.37 1.01 16.53
CA MET A 1 21.80 1.36 15.23
C MET A 1 20.98 2.62 15.43
N ASP A 2 21.22 3.67 14.66
CA ASP A 2 20.45 4.90 14.72
C ASP A 2 19.11 4.70 14.04
N TRP A 3 18.02 5.11 14.70
CA TRP A 3 16.65 5.01 14.22
C TRP A 3 16.03 6.38 13.97
N SER A 4 16.84 7.42 13.88
CA SER A 4 16.36 8.79 13.64
C SER A 4 15.76 8.94 12.23
N ILE A 5 14.83 9.86 12.10
CA ILE A 5 14.30 10.35 10.82
C ILE A 5 14.27 11.87 10.89
N ARG A 6 14.75 12.54 9.85
CA ARG A 6 14.85 14.00 9.83
C ARG A 6 14.15 14.57 8.59
N PHE A 7 13.55 15.73 8.77
CA PHE A 7 13.06 16.58 7.67
C PHE A 7 13.79 17.93 7.78
N PRO A 8 14.96 18.07 7.15
CA PRO A 8 15.87 19.18 7.41
C PRO A 8 15.25 20.55 7.15
N HIS A 9 14.48 20.70 6.06
CA HIS A 9 13.87 21.97 5.69
C HIS A 9 12.63 22.32 6.54
N LEU A 10 12.06 21.36 7.26
CA LEU A 10 10.94 21.56 8.19
C LEU A 10 11.41 21.73 9.65
N GLY A 11 12.68 21.54 9.92
CA GLY A 11 13.21 21.55 11.29
C GLY A 11 12.69 20.41 12.19
N ILE A 12 12.17 19.32 11.57
CA ILE A 12 11.65 18.15 12.30
C ILE A 12 12.76 17.13 12.47
N TYR A 13 12.99 16.72 13.73
CA TYR A 13 13.93 15.66 14.07
C TYR A 13 13.29 14.66 15.02
N LEU A 14 13.20 13.41 14.58
CA LEU A 14 12.61 12.30 15.31
C LEU A 14 13.71 11.31 15.68
N GLU A 15 14.11 11.28 16.94
CA GLU A 15 15.32 10.55 17.39
C GLU A 15 15.14 9.04 17.46
N HIS A 16 14.00 8.55 17.91
CA HIS A 16 13.81 7.13 18.25
C HIS A 16 12.63 6.49 17.52
N VAL A 17 12.64 6.57 16.19
CA VAL A 17 11.59 5.92 15.36
C VAL A 17 11.96 4.46 15.13
N GLY A 18 11.68 3.58 16.09
CA GLY A 18 11.89 2.13 15.95
C GLY A 18 10.99 1.49 14.92
N LYS A 19 11.34 0.29 14.43
CA LYS A 19 10.47 -0.54 13.58
C LYS A 19 9.44 -1.33 14.38
N ASN A 20 9.77 -1.62 15.65
CA ASN A 20 9.00 -2.45 16.54
C ASN A 20 8.90 -1.80 17.93
N PHE A 21 7.88 -2.20 18.67
CA PHE A 21 7.79 -1.98 20.12
C PHE A 21 7.53 -3.32 20.82
N THR A 22 7.87 -3.41 22.12
CA THR A 22 7.73 -4.67 22.86
C THR A 22 6.65 -4.53 23.92
N VAL A 23 5.70 -5.48 23.92
CA VAL A 23 4.64 -5.59 24.93
C VAL A 23 4.70 -6.99 25.53
N PHE A 24 4.84 -7.10 26.84
CA PHE A 24 4.95 -8.37 27.56
C PHE A 24 6.01 -9.34 26.97
N GLY A 25 7.16 -8.80 26.50
CA GLY A 25 8.22 -9.59 25.89
C GLY A 25 7.99 -10.00 24.44
N ILE A 26 6.86 -9.64 23.82
CA ILE A 26 6.54 -9.90 22.42
C ILE A 26 6.87 -8.64 21.60
N SER A 27 7.74 -8.80 20.59
CA SER A 27 8.05 -7.72 19.65
C SER A 27 6.95 -7.59 18.60
N ILE A 28 6.34 -6.42 18.52
CA ILE A 28 5.25 -6.09 17.59
C ILE A 28 5.74 -5.03 16.62
N ALA A 29 5.64 -5.30 15.32
CA ALA A 29 6.02 -4.34 14.28
C ALA A 29 4.98 -3.22 14.13
N TYR A 30 5.41 -1.96 14.13
CA TYR A 30 4.53 -0.82 13.84
C TYR A 30 3.83 -0.96 12.50
N TYR A 31 4.53 -1.49 11.49
CA TYR A 31 3.95 -1.79 10.18
C TYR A 31 2.68 -2.64 10.29
N GLY A 32 2.74 -3.75 11.04
CA GLY A 32 1.58 -4.64 11.21
C GLY A 32 0.41 -3.96 11.90
N VAL A 33 0.69 -3.15 12.94
CA VAL A 33 -0.35 -2.39 13.65
C VAL A 33 -1.01 -1.35 12.73
N ILE A 34 -0.21 -0.61 11.95
CA ILE A 34 -0.71 0.40 11.02
C ILE A 34 -1.59 -0.23 9.94
N ILE A 35 -1.17 -1.37 9.38
CA ILE A 35 -2.00 -2.11 8.41
C ILE A 35 -3.32 -2.57 9.05
N ALA A 36 -3.27 -3.12 10.27
CA ALA A 36 -4.48 -3.54 10.99
C ALA A 36 -5.44 -2.36 11.26
N VAL A 37 -4.91 -1.21 11.69
CA VAL A 37 -5.69 0.02 11.88
C VAL A 37 -6.26 0.50 10.54
N GLY A 38 -5.48 0.47 9.47
CA GLY A 38 -5.93 0.84 8.13
C GLY A 38 -7.07 -0.06 7.63
N MET A 39 -6.94 -1.38 7.81
CA MET A 39 -8.00 -2.34 7.48
C MET A 39 -9.26 -2.08 8.29
N LEU A 40 -9.14 -1.90 9.62
CA LEU A 40 -10.28 -1.62 10.48
C LEU A 40 -10.98 -0.30 10.08
N ALA A 41 -10.23 0.76 9.87
CA ALA A 41 -10.77 2.05 9.43
C ALA A 41 -11.48 1.93 8.07
N GLY A 42 -10.89 1.18 7.13
CA GLY A 42 -11.49 0.90 5.82
C GLY A 42 -12.81 0.13 5.93
N ILE A 43 -12.86 -0.91 6.76
CA ILE A 43 -14.08 -1.69 7.02
C ILE A 43 -15.15 -0.78 7.65
N LEU A 44 -14.80 0.02 8.65
CA LEU A 44 -15.73 0.93 9.30
C LEU A 44 -16.28 1.99 8.32
N LEU A 45 -15.47 2.52 7.42
CA LEU A 45 -15.95 3.44 6.39
C LEU A 45 -16.87 2.74 5.40
N ALA A 46 -16.54 1.54 4.95
CA ALA A 46 -17.37 0.76 4.03
C ALA A 46 -18.71 0.38 4.67
N THR A 47 -18.74 -0.08 5.91
CA THR A 47 -19.97 -0.40 6.65
C THR A 47 -20.83 0.83 6.92
N TYR A 48 -20.21 1.97 7.25
CA TYR A 48 -20.91 3.25 7.37
C TYR A 48 -21.58 3.65 6.04
N GLU A 49 -20.84 3.57 4.94
CA GLU A 49 -21.33 3.90 3.61
C GLU A 49 -22.43 2.94 3.14
N ALA A 50 -22.28 1.65 3.43
CA ALA A 50 -23.31 0.65 3.18
C ALA A 50 -24.62 1.02 3.87
N LYS A 51 -24.58 1.33 5.17
CA LYS A 51 -25.74 1.77 5.94
C LYS A 51 -26.36 3.05 5.34
N ARG A 52 -25.53 4.03 4.96
CA ARG A 52 -25.98 5.29 4.36
C ARG A 52 -26.74 5.08 3.04
N THR A 53 -26.35 4.08 2.26
CA THR A 53 -26.91 3.78 0.93
C THR A 53 -27.98 2.68 0.95
N GLY A 54 -28.45 2.28 2.14
CA GLY A 54 -29.47 1.26 2.30
C GLY A 54 -29.01 -0.16 1.93
N GLN A 55 -27.71 -0.41 2.02
CA GLN A 55 -27.12 -1.73 1.88
C GLN A 55 -26.94 -2.38 3.26
N ASN A 56 -26.81 -3.70 3.32
CA ASN A 56 -26.55 -4.40 4.57
C ASN A 56 -25.07 -4.22 4.98
N PRO A 57 -24.76 -3.57 6.12
CA PRO A 57 -23.38 -3.39 6.58
C PRO A 57 -22.65 -4.70 6.87
N ASP A 58 -23.36 -5.75 7.31
CA ASP A 58 -22.78 -7.05 7.66
C ASP A 58 -22.15 -7.73 6.43
N ASP A 59 -22.71 -7.51 5.24
CA ASP A 59 -22.13 -8.06 4.01
C ASP A 59 -20.73 -7.49 3.73
N TYR A 60 -20.47 -6.24 4.09
CA TYR A 60 -19.13 -5.62 3.94
C TYR A 60 -18.14 -6.11 4.99
N PHE A 61 -18.62 -6.39 6.18
CA PHE A 61 -17.80 -7.01 7.22
C PHE A 61 -17.42 -8.45 6.86
N ASP A 62 -18.41 -9.25 6.44
CA ASP A 62 -18.20 -10.62 5.95
C ASP A 62 -17.24 -10.66 4.77
N LEU A 63 -17.48 -9.80 3.76
CA LEU A 63 -16.59 -9.68 2.61
C LEU A 63 -15.17 -9.35 3.02
N ALA A 64 -14.97 -8.40 3.94
CA ALA A 64 -13.64 -8.01 4.37
C ALA A 64 -12.89 -9.18 5.03
N ILE A 65 -13.54 -9.92 5.94
CA ILE A 65 -12.92 -11.09 6.59
C ILE A 65 -12.53 -12.14 5.56
N ILE A 66 -13.47 -12.52 4.68
CA ILE A 66 -13.23 -13.54 3.67
C ILE A 66 -12.15 -13.09 2.69
N ALA A 67 -12.20 -11.83 2.23
CA ALA A 67 -11.21 -11.29 1.30
C ALA A 67 -9.80 -11.21 1.93
N ILE A 68 -9.66 -10.87 3.21
CA ILE A 68 -8.36 -10.87 3.90
C ILE A 68 -7.78 -12.29 3.92
N ILE A 69 -8.57 -13.29 4.32
CA ILE A 69 -8.12 -14.69 4.37
C ILE A 69 -7.72 -15.18 2.98
N CYS A 70 -8.60 -14.98 1.99
CA CYS A 70 -8.34 -15.40 0.61
C CYS A 70 -7.14 -14.66 0.01
N SER A 71 -6.95 -13.37 0.34
CA SER A 71 -5.78 -12.59 -0.13
C SER A 71 -4.47 -13.13 0.41
N VAL A 72 -4.41 -13.51 1.70
CA VAL A 72 -3.20 -14.12 2.27
C VAL A 72 -2.88 -15.45 1.59
N ILE A 73 -3.89 -16.29 1.39
CA ILE A 73 -3.75 -17.57 0.69
C ILE A 73 -3.30 -17.32 -0.76
N GLY A 74 -3.96 -16.42 -1.47
CA GLY A 74 -3.62 -16.09 -2.87
C GLY A 74 -2.23 -15.51 -3.02
N ALA A 75 -1.82 -14.62 -2.10
CA ALA A 75 -0.47 -14.06 -2.07
C ALA A 75 0.60 -15.14 -1.87
N ARG A 76 0.33 -16.11 -0.99
CA ARG A 76 1.22 -17.23 -0.74
C ARG A 76 1.30 -18.18 -1.93
N LEU A 77 0.15 -18.58 -2.48
CA LEU A 77 0.10 -19.47 -3.64
C LEU A 77 0.82 -18.87 -4.84
N TYR A 78 0.58 -17.60 -5.13
CA TYR A 78 1.27 -16.90 -6.21
C TYR A 78 2.80 -16.93 -5.99
N TYR A 79 3.27 -16.58 -4.80
CA TYR A 79 4.71 -16.60 -4.50
C TYR A 79 5.30 -18.00 -4.66
N VAL A 80 4.64 -19.03 -4.14
CA VAL A 80 5.09 -20.43 -4.23
C VAL A 80 5.19 -20.90 -5.68
N ILE A 81 4.19 -20.57 -6.53
CA ILE A 81 4.20 -20.94 -7.96
C ILE A 81 5.41 -20.35 -8.68
N PHE A 82 5.73 -19.06 -8.44
CA PHE A 82 6.84 -18.39 -9.10
C PHE A 82 8.21 -18.61 -8.43
N SER A 83 8.23 -19.23 -7.26
CA SER A 83 9.45 -19.56 -6.51
C SER A 83 9.50 -21.05 -6.15
N TRP A 84 8.98 -21.91 -7.02
CA TRP A 84 8.81 -23.35 -6.78
C TRP A 84 10.08 -24.05 -6.32
N ASP A 85 11.23 -23.65 -6.85
CA ASP A 85 12.53 -24.23 -6.49
C ASP A 85 12.86 -24.12 -4.99
N LEU A 86 12.29 -23.14 -4.28
CA LEU A 86 12.46 -22.98 -2.84
C LEU A 86 11.59 -23.94 -2.00
N TYR A 87 10.57 -24.57 -2.63
CA TYR A 87 9.54 -25.33 -1.91
C TYR A 87 9.46 -26.81 -2.31
N LYS A 88 9.97 -27.17 -3.50
CA LYS A 88 9.87 -28.54 -4.05
C LYS A 88 10.42 -29.62 -3.13
N ASP A 89 11.47 -29.33 -2.37
CA ASP A 89 12.13 -30.29 -1.48
C ASP A 89 11.51 -30.35 -0.07
N ASN A 90 10.68 -29.34 0.30
CA ASN A 90 9.98 -29.31 1.58
C ASN A 90 8.64 -28.58 1.48
N LEU A 91 7.58 -29.29 1.12
CA LEU A 91 6.24 -28.71 0.93
C LEU A 91 5.64 -28.12 2.21
N TRP A 92 6.06 -28.59 3.40
CA TRP A 92 5.58 -28.02 4.67
C TRP A 92 6.02 -26.56 4.86
N SER A 93 7.11 -26.15 4.24
CA SER A 93 7.59 -24.77 4.27
C SER A 93 6.60 -23.78 3.60
N ILE A 94 5.69 -24.28 2.75
CA ILE A 94 4.61 -23.46 2.14
C ILE A 94 3.71 -22.86 3.22
N LEU A 95 3.48 -23.55 4.33
CA LEU A 95 2.63 -23.07 5.43
C LEU A 95 3.34 -22.08 6.36
N ASN A 96 4.64 -21.94 6.26
CA ASN A 96 5.43 -21.03 7.10
C ASN A 96 5.41 -19.60 6.57
N LEU A 97 4.38 -18.83 6.93
CA LEU A 97 4.23 -17.43 6.55
C LEU A 97 5.21 -16.48 7.28
N ARG A 98 5.82 -16.92 8.39
CA ARG A 98 6.75 -16.08 9.19
C ARG A 98 8.06 -15.79 8.48
N GLN A 99 8.44 -16.62 7.52
CA GLN A 99 9.64 -16.41 6.69
C GLN A 99 9.41 -15.45 5.52
N GLY A 100 8.24 -14.82 5.43
CA GLY A 100 7.86 -13.98 4.30
C GLY A 100 7.38 -14.82 3.11
N GLY A 101 7.57 -14.34 1.89
CA GLY A 101 7.14 -15.03 0.67
C GLY A 101 5.64 -14.87 0.39
N LEU A 102 5.19 -13.62 0.38
CA LEU A 102 3.84 -13.21 0.00
C LEU A 102 3.93 -12.25 -1.19
N ALA A 103 3.33 -12.61 -2.31
CA ALA A 103 3.29 -11.78 -3.51
C ALA A 103 2.00 -10.94 -3.54
N ILE A 104 2.14 -9.62 -3.58
CA ILE A 104 1.01 -8.69 -3.53
C ILE A 104 0.01 -8.93 -4.69
N TYR A 105 0.50 -9.26 -5.88
CA TYR A 105 -0.37 -9.54 -7.04
C TYR A 105 -1.30 -10.72 -6.80
N GLY A 106 -0.81 -11.80 -6.19
CA GLY A 106 -1.63 -12.94 -5.82
C GLY A 106 -2.73 -12.58 -4.82
N GLY A 107 -2.41 -11.71 -3.86
CA GLY A 107 -3.38 -11.20 -2.90
C GLY A 107 -4.47 -10.36 -3.55
N VAL A 108 -4.10 -9.44 -4.45
CA VAL A 108 -5.05 -8.59 -5.18
C VAL A 108 -5.97 -9.41 -6.08
N ILE A 109 -5.42 -10.37 -6.85
CA ILE A 109 -6.22 -11.26 -7.71
C ILE A 109 -7.22 -12.04 -6.86
N ALA A 110 -6.77 -12.63 -5.75
CA ALA A 110 -7.65 -13.39 -4.85
C ALA A 110 -8.74 -12.51 -4.24
N ALA A 111 -8.43 -11.25 -3.84
CA ALA A 111 -9.42 -10.31 -3.34
C ALA A 111 -10.51 -9.98 -4.37
N ILE A 112 -10.11 -9.73 -5.63
CA ILE A 112 -11.05 -9.43 -6.71
C ILE A 112 -11.96 -10.64 -6.98
N ILE A 113 -11.37 -11.83 -7.11
CA ILE A 113 -12.15 -13.07 -7.31
C ILE A 113 -13.14 -13.27 -6.16
N THR A 114 -12.68 -13.09 -4.92
CA THR A 114 -13.51 -13.20 -3.71
C THR A 114 -14.67 -12.20 -3.75
N ALA A 115 -14.43 -10.94 -4.10
CA ALA A 115 -15.48 -9.92 -4.17
C ALA A 115 -16.53 -10.24 -5.27
N VAL A 116 -16.09 -10.73 -6.44
CA VAL A 116 -16.98 -11.13 -7.52
C VAL A 116 -17.83 -12.34 -7.12
N VAL A 117 -17.21 -13.38 -6.55
CA VAL A 117 -17.91 -14.58 -6.10
C VAL A 117 -18.87 -14.23 -4.96
N PHE A 118 -18.44 -13.43 -3.99
CA PHE A 118 -19.28 -12.98 -2.88
C PHE A 118 -20.51 -12.23 -3.36
N ALA A 119 -20.32 -11.25 -4.29
CA ALA A 119 -21.44 -10.52 -4.87
C ALA A 119 -22.45 -11.46 -5.56
N LYS A 120 -21.96 -12.44 -6.34
CA LYS A 120 -22.81 -13.45 -6.99
C LYS A 120 -23.60 -14.30 -5.99
N VAL A 121 -22.91 -14.82 -4.96
CA VAL A 121 -23.53 -15.72 -3.95
C VAL A 121 -24.59 -14.98 -3.13
N LYS A 122 -24.33 -13.71 -2.78
CA LYS A 122 -25.26 -12.87 -2.01
C LYS A 122 -26.32 -12.19 -2.86
N GLY A 123 -26.26 -12.32 -4.21
CA GLY A 123 -27.18 -11.62 -5.11
C GLY A 123 -27.02 -10.11 -5.13
N LEU A 124 -25.80 -9.61 -4.86
CA LEU A 124 -25.49 -8.18 -4.80
C LEU A 124 -25.01 -7.67 -6.16
N SER A 125 -25.29 -6.40 -6.48
CA SER A 125 -24.67 -5.70 -7.61
C SER A 125 -23.18 -5.48 -7.32
N PHE A 126 -22.30 -6.11 -8.11
CA PHE A 126 -20.85 -5.95 -7.96
C PHE A 126 -20.39 -4.49 -8.11
N PRO A 127 -20.85 -3.69 -9.11
CA PRO A 127 -20.48 -2.29 -9.21
C PRO A 127 -20.88 -1.48 -7.97
N ARG A 128 -22.06 -1.72 -7.39
CA ARG A 128 -22.52 -1.06 -6.17
C ARG A 128 -21.69 -1.46 -4.95
N LEU A 129 -21.32 -2.74 -4.85
CA LEU A 129 -20.41 -3.25 -3.82
C LEU A 129 -19.04 -2.60 -3.95
N ALA A 130 -18.51 -2.49 -5.18
CA ALA A 130 -17.23 -1.88 -5.47
C ALA A 130 -17.19 -0.38 -5.11
N ASP A 131 -18.23 0.39 -5.43
CA ASP A 131 -18.36 1.80 -5.04
C ASP A 131 -18.21 2.00 -3.53
N THR A 132 -18.85 1.14 -2.76
CA THR A 132 -18.85 1.22 -1.29
C THR A 132 -17.53 0.74 -0.70
N ALA A 133 -17.04 -0.43 -1.16
CA ALA A 133 -15.78 -1.00 -0.69
C ALA A 133 -14.56 -0.15 -1.10
N GLY A 134 -14.60 0.49 -2.27
CA GLY A 134 -13.54 1.36 -2.80
C GLY A 134 -13.21 2.53 -1.87
N LEU A 135 -14.21 3.13 -1.21
CA LEU A 135 -13.99 4.17 -0.22
C LEU A 135 -13.23 3.65 1.02
N GLY A 136 -13.51 2.41 1.43
CA GLY A 136 -12.76 1.75 2.50
C GLY A 136 -11.32 1.40 2.07
N LEU A 137 -11.15 0.92 0.84
CA LEU A 137 -9.82 0.56 0.31
C LEU A 137 -8.89 1.77 0.28
N ILE A 138 -9.33 2.92 -0.26
CA ILE A 138 -8.49 4.12 -0.31
C ILE A 138 -8.14 4.65 1.08
N LEU A 139 -9.06 4.58 2.06
CA LEU A 139 -8.75 4.95 3.44
C LEU A 139 -7.70 4.00 4.05
N GLY A 140 -7.82 2.70 3.81
CA GLY A 140 -6.82 1.72 4.21
C GLY A 140 -5.45 2.00 3.59
N GLN A 141 -5.40 2.42 2.32
CA GLN A 141 -4.17 2.82 1.64
C GLN A 141 -3.54 4.08 2.26
N ILE A 142 -4.32 5.12 2.57
CA ILE A 142 -3.84 6.35 3.22
C ILE A 142 -3.10 5.99 4.51
N ILE A 143 -3.71 5.18 5.36
CA ILE A 143 -3.14 4.79 6.65
C ILE A 143 -1.96 3.82 6.43
N GLY A 144 -2.11 2.85 5.54
CA GLY A 144 -1.10 1.82 5.29
C GLY A 144 0.25 2.36 4.82
N ARG A 145 0.27 3.50 4.09
CA ARG A 145 1.52 4.16 3.65
C ARG A 145 2.42 4.61 4.81
N TRP A 146 1.85 4.89 5.96
CA TRP A 146 2.65 5.20 7.15
C TRP A 146 3.45 4.00 7.66
N GLY A 147 3.07 2.77 7.30
CA GLY A 147 3.87 1.58 7.56
C GLY A 147 5.25 1.66 6.87
N ASN A 148 5.31 2.16 5.64
CA ASN A 148 6.57 2.34 4.92
C ASN A 148 7.49 3.36 5.62
N PHE A 149 6.93 4.41 6.23
CA PHE A 149 7.69 5.36 7.06
C PHE A 149 8.43 4.66 8.21
N PHE A 150 7.73 3.83 9.00
CA PHE A 150 8.37 3.12 10.11
C PHE A 150 9.38 2.06 9.63
N ASN A 151 9.11 1.42 8.50
CA ASN A 151 10.04 0.44 7.91
C ASN A 151 11.22 1.09 7.17
N ARG A 152 11.16 2.39 6.84
CA ARG A 152 12.13 3.10 5.99
C ARG A 152 12.33 2.40 4.65
N GLU A 153 11.23 2.11 3.98
CA GLU A 153 11.21 1.44 2.69
C GLU A 153 10.34 2.21 1.70
N ALA A 154 10.44 1.85 0.41
CA ALA A 154 9.64 2.45 -0.64
C ALA A 154 9.79 3.98 -0.76
N PHE A 155 10.94 4.51 -0.41
CA PHE A 155 11.28 5.92 -0.60
C PHE A 155 11.72 6.20 -2.05
N GLY A 156 11.80 7.48 -2.41
CA GLY A 156 12.23 7.90 -3.73
C GLY A 156 13.73 8.22 -3.83
N GLY A 157 14.17 8.64 -5.00
CA GLY A 157 15.53 9.11 -5.26
C GLY A 157 15.90 10.35 -4.44
N TYR A 158 17.07 10.90 -4.74
CA TYR A 158 17.57 12.11 -4.09
C TYR A 158 16.65 13.31 -4.32
N THR A 159 16.46 14.12 -3.29
CA THR A 159 15.78 15.41 -3.39
C THR A 159 16.30 16.38 -2.34
N ASP A 160 16.36 17.65 -2.69
CA ASP A 160 16.59 18.75 -1.74
C ASP A 160 15.35 19.67 -1.63
N GLY A 161 14.17 19.13 -1.98
CA GLY A 161 12.90 19.83 -1.86
C GLY A 161 12.45 20.02 -0.40
N LEU A 162 11.43 20.86 -0.18
CA LEU A 162 10.90 21.21 1.15
C LEU A 162 10.58 19.99 2.05
N LEU A 163 10.08 18.90 1.45
CA LEU A 163 9.71 17.68 2.16
C LEU A 163 10.83 16.63 2.17
N ALA A 164 12.06 16.99 1.79
CA ALA A 164 13.19 16.06 1.82
C ALA A 164 13.30 15.36 3.19
N MET A 165 13.46 14.03 3.16
CA MET A 165 13.53 13.17 4.34
C MET A 165 14.92 12.54 4.41
N GLN A 166 15.59 12.66 5.55
CA GLN A 166 16.88 12.04 5.79
C GLN A 166 16.70 10.76 6.61
N LEU A 167 17.32 9.68 6.12
CA LEU A 167 17.29 8.36 6.73
C LEU A 167 18.73 7.90 7.00
N PRO A 168 19.04 7.30 8.18
CA PRO A 168 20.35 6.71 8.41
C PRO A 168 20.62 5.58 7.41
N VAL A 169 21.78 5.59 6.78
CA VAL A 169 22.24 4.55 5.86
C VAL A 169 22.13 3.16 6.50
N SER A 170 22.52 3.03 7.78
CA SER A 170 22.45 1.76 8.52
C SER A 170 21.03 1.24 8.79
N ALA A 171 19.99 2.05 8.55
CA ALA A 171 18.59 1.71 8.85
C ALA A 171 17.78 1.32 7.61
N VAL A 172 18.34 1.49 6.41
CA VAL A 172 17.73 1.11 5.12
C VAL A 172 18.42 -0.12 4.53
N ARG A 173 17.85 -0.70 3.49
CA ARG A 173 18.49 -1.82 2.77
C ARG A 173 19.52 -1.28 1.78
N ASP A 174 20.67 -1.90 1.69
CA ASP A 174 21.73 -1.50 0.74
C ASP A 174 21.23 -1.53 -0.71
N SER A 175 20.34 -2.48 -1.04
CA SER A 175 19.73 -2.61 -2.36
C SER A 175 18.88 -1.40 -2.77
N ASP A 176 18.37 -0.64 -1.81
CA ASP A 176 17.48 0.49 -2.04
C ASP A 176 18.26 1.81 -2.19
N ILE A 177 19.59 1.77 -1.96
CA ILE A 177 20.48 2.93 -2.11
C ILE A 177 21.01 2.97 -3.56
N SER A 178 20.45 3.87 -4.37
CA SER A 178 20.93 4.10 -5.73
C SER A 178 22.30 4.78 -5.72
N LYS A 179 23.01 4.75 -6.88
CA LYS A 179 24.30 5.46 -7.03
C LYS A 179 24.16 6.95 -6.72
N GLU A 180 23.10 7.57 -7.20
CA GLU A 180 22.78 8.97 -6.94
C GLU A 180 22.64 9.26 -5.44
N LEU A 181 21.93 8.40 -4.69
CA LEU A 181 21.81 8.52 -3.24
C LEU A 181 23.14 8.38 -2.53
N ALA A 182 23.99 7.46 -2.98
CA ALA A 182 25.34 7.23 -2.43
C ALA A 182 26.27 8.45 -2.62
N GLU A 183 26.14 9.18 -3.74
CA GLU A 183 26.89 10.40 -4.04
C GLU A 183 26.47 11.60 -3.18
N HIS A 184 25.25 11.56 -2.59
CA HIS A 184 24.67 12.64 -1.79
C HIS A 184 24.55 12.27 -0.29
N ILE A 185 25.34 11.33 0.20
CA ILE A 185 25.36 11.01 1.64
C ILE A 185 25.87 12.19 2.43
N VAL A 186 25.15 12.54 3.50
CA VAL A 186 25.51 13.63 4.42
C VAL A 186 25.86 13.03 5.77
N GLU A 187 26.99 13.44 6.34
CA GLU A 187 27.38 13.01 7.68
C GLU A 187 26.96 14.07 8.72
N ILE A 188 26.20 13.66 9.73
CA ILE A 188 25.68 14.53 10.78
C ILE A 188 25.87 13.85 12.13
N GLY A 189 26.72 14.42 12.98
CA GLY A 189 27.00 13.88 14.31
C GLY A 189 27.59 12.47 14.31
N GLY A 190 28.36 12.11 13.26
CA GLY A 190 28.98 10.78 13.13
C GLY A 190 28.02 9.71 12.56
N VAL A 191 26.83 10.11 12.08
CA VAL A 191 25.88 9.22 11.41
C VAL A 191 25.73 9.66 9.96
N SER A 192 25.83 8.70 9.03
CA SER A 192 25.64 8.92 7.59
C SER A 192 24.17 8.80 7.22
N TYR A 193 23.64 9.80 6.53
CA TYR A 193 22.25 9.88 6.08
C TYR A 193 22.15 9.93 4.57
N ILE A 194 21.19 9.22 3.99
CA ILE A 194 20.67 9.48 2.66
C ILE A 194 19.53 10.49 2.74
N GLN A 195 19.37 11.31 1.70
CA GLN A 195 18.29 12.29 1.61
C GLN A 195 17.38 11.94 0.42
N VAL A 196 16.07 11.73 0.69
CA VAL A 196 15.17 11.03 -0.22
C VAL A 196 13.81 11.72 -0.33
N HIS A 197 13.07 11.45 -1.42
CA HIS A 197 11.65 11.76 -1.53
C HIS A 197 10.84 10.90 -0.54
N PRO A 198 10.01 11.48 0.34
CA PRO A 198 9.10 10.75 1.24
C PRO A 198 7.86 10.27 0.49
N THR A 199 8.00 9.29 -0.39
CA THR A 199 6.91 8.80 -1.25
C THR A 199 5.71 8.29 -0.47
N PHE A 200 5.91 7.75 0.73
CA PHE A 200 4.82 7.36 1.63
C PHE A 200 3.88 8.54 1.92
N LEU A 201 4.46 9.73 2.16
CA LEU A 201 3.71 10.96 2.43
C LEU A 201 2.97 11.44 1.18
N TYR A 202 3.65 11.41 0.03
CA TYR A 202 3.03 11.81 -1.25
C TYR A 202 1.83 10.95 -1.60
N GLU A 203 1.97 9.62 -1.49
CA GLU A 203 0.86 8.70 -1.73
C GLU A 203 -0.27 8.84 -0.70
N SER A 204 0.07 9.03 0.57
CA SER A 204 -0.94 9.24 1.62
C SER A 204 -1.74 10.51 1.38
N LEU A 205 -1.07 11.63 1.07
CA LEU A 205 -1.73 12.92 0.79
C LEU A 205 -2.54 12.87 -0.51
N TRP A 206 -1.99 12.27 -1.58
CA TRP A 206 -2.72 12.09 -2.83
C TRP A 206 -4.02 11.30 -2.63
N ASN A 207 -3.93 10.16 -1.96
CA ASN A 207 -5.08 9.34 -1.68
C ASN A 207 -6.06 10.01 -0.72
N LEU A 208 -5.60 10.85 0.20
CA LEU A 208 -6.47 11.64 1.07
C LEU A 208 -7.28 12.66 0.26
N VAL A 209 -6.64 13.40 -0.63
CA VAL A 209 -7.32 14.34 -1.53
C VAL A 209 -8.33 13.59 -2.40
N LEU A 210 -7.93 12.45 -2.97
CA LEU A 210 -8.84 11.63 -3.77
C LEU A 210 -10.03 11.12 -2.95
N LEU A 211 -9.81 10.63 -1.73
CA LEU A 211 -10.90 10.21 -0.84
C LEU A 211 -11.88 11.37 -0.57
N VAL A 212 -11.37 12.56 -0.28
CA VAL A 212 -12.23 13.74 -0.05
C VAL A 212 -13.08 14.05 -1.27
N ILE A 213 -12.48 14.05 -2.47
CA ILE A 213 -13.20 14.24 -3.73
C ILE A 213 -14.30 13.19 -3.90
N LEU A 214 -13.98 11.91 -3.73
CA LEU A 214 -14.94 10.81 -3.85
C LEU A 214 -16.09 10.95 -2.83
N LEU A 215 -15.80 11.34 -1.58
CA LEU A 215 -16.82 11.58 -0.57
C LEU A 215 -17.73 12.77 -0.88
N LEU A 216 -17.24 13.79 -1.57
CA LEU A 216 -18.04 14.94 -2.00
C LEU A 216 -18.97 14.58 -3.18
N ILE A 217 -18.48 13.82 -4.14
CA ILE A 217 -19.23 13.48 -5.36
C ILE A 217 -20.15 12.26 -5.20
N ARG A 218 -19.92 11.37 -4.21
CA ARG A 218 -20.66 10.11 -4.02
C ARG A 218 -22.19 10.25 -3.97
N LYS A 219 -22.71 11.41 -3.55
CA LYS A 219 -24.15 11.70 -3.51
C LYS A 219 -24.73 12.08 -4.88
N ARG A 220 -23.87 12.40 -5.84
CA ARG A 220 -24.24 12.86 -7.19
C ARG A 220 -23.88 11.86 -8.29
N LYS A 221 -23.48 10.62 -7.89
CA LYS A 221 -23.12 9.58 -8.84
C LYS A 221 -24.28 9.31 -9.82
N LYS A 222 -23.94 9.07 -11.07
CA LYS A 222 -24.89 8.87 -12.17
C LYS A 222 -25.24 7.41 -12.39
N PHE A 223 -24.32 6.49 -12.08
CA PHE A 223 -24.48 5.05 -12.25
C PHE A 223 -23.73 4.27 -11.16
N GLU A 224 -24.08 2.99 -11.01
CA GLU A 224 -23.37 2.09 -10.09
C GLU A 224 -21.98 1.74 -10.65
N GLY A 225 -20.95 1.85 -9.81
CA GLY A 225 -19.55 1.65 -10.19
C GLY A 225 -18.78 2.96 -10.47
N GLU A 226 -19.46 4.11 -10.60
CA GLU A 226 -18.82 5.39 -10.92
C GLU A 226 -17.76 5.79 -9.90
N ILE A 227 -18.07 5.64 -8.61
CA ILE A 227 -17.12 6.00 -7.52
C ILE A 227 -15.89 5.10 -7.57
N PHE A 228 -16.09 3.81 -7.85
CA PHE A 228 -14.98 2.87 -7.96
C PHE A 228 -14.11 3.14 -9.19
N LEU A 229 -14.70 3.44 -10.34
CA LEU A 229 -13.95 3.83 -11.56
C LEU A 229 -13.14 5.11 -11.33
N LEU A 230 -13.73 6.12 -10.69
CA LEU A 230 -13.02 7.36 -10.35
C LEU A 230 -11.89 7.10 -9.33
N TYR A 231 -12.10 6.19 -8.38
CA TYR A 231 -11.03 5.73 -7.48
C TYR A 231 -9.89 5.08 -8.28
N LEU A 232 -10.19 4.15 -9.19
CA LEU A 232 -9.17 3.49 -10.01
C LEU A 232 -8.39 4.48 -10.86
N ALA A 233 -9.08 5.41 -11.54
CA ALA A 233 -8.46 6.46 -12.35
C ALA A 233 -7.56 7.37 -11.50
N GLY A 234 -8.10 7.92 -10.42
CA GLY A 234 -7.36 8.84 -9.55
C GLY A 234 -6.17 8.17 -8.85
N TYR A 235 -6.35 6.93 -8.38
CA TYR A 235 -5.25 6.14 -7.83
C TYR A 235 -4.19 5.82 -8.90
N GLY A 236 -4.62 5.42 -10.10
CA GLY A 236 -3.73 5.16 -11.23
C GLY A 236 -2.87 6.38 -11.58
N ILE A 237 -3.46 7.57 -11.67
CA ILE A 237 -2.71 8.82 -11.91
C ILE A 237 -1.67 9.05 -10.82
N GLY A 238 -2.07 8.99 -9.55
CA GLY A 238 -1.15 9.16 -8.43
C GLY A 238 -0.01 8.13 -8.44
N ARG A 239 -0.35 6.86 -8.68
CA ARG A 239 0.63 5.77 -8.72
C ARG A 239 1.62 5.92 -9.89
N ALA A 240 1.17 6.38 -11.05
CA ALA A 240 2.02 6.51 -12.23
C ALA A 240 3.19 7.50 -12.00
N TRP A 241 2.93 8.67 -11.41
CA TRP A 241 4.00 9.64 -11.17
C TRP A 241 4.83 9.34 -9.92
N ILE A 242 4.21 8.86 -8.82
CA ILE A 242 4.94 8.56 -7.59
C ILE A 242 5.86 7.35 -7.78
N GLU A 243 5.42 6.33 -8.53
CA GLU A 243 6.28 5.19 -8.86
C GLU A 243 7.53 5.61 -9.62
N GLY A 244 7.43 6.63 -10.49
CA GLY A 244 8.57 7.19 -11.20
C GLY A 244 9.65 7.79 -10.28
N LEU A 245 9.32 8.14 -9.04
CA LEU A 245 10.26 8.65 -8.05
C LEU A 245 10.96 7.55 -7.24
N ARG A 246 10.40 6.33 -7.19
CA ARG A 246 10.87 5.26 -6.30
C ARG A 246 12.18 4.63 -6.76
N THR A 247 12.99 4.19 -5.81
CA THR A 247 14.28 3.51 -6.09
C THR A 247 14.14 1.99 -6.19
N ASP A 248 13.06 1.42 -5.65
CA ASP A 248 12.78 -0.03 -5.58
C ASP A 248 11.79 -0.51 -6.64
N GLN A 249 11.80 0.12 -7.83
CA GLN A 249 10.89 -0.20 -8.93
C GLN A 249 11.15 -1.59 -9.52
N LEU A 250 10.07 -2.34 -9.76
CA LEU A 250 10.14 -3.56 -10.58
C LEU A 250 9.99 -3.16 -12.06
N LEU A 251 11.11 -3.09 -12.78
CA LEU A 251 11.13 -2.70 -14.18
C LEU A 251 10.76 -3.87 -15.09
N ILE A 252 10.13 -3.55 -16.23
CA ILE A 252 9.90 -4.51 -17.31
C ILE A 252 11.25 -4.78 -17.98
N PRO A 253 11.67 -6.06 -18.16
CA PRO A 253 12.94 -6.39 -18.78
C PRO A 253 13.16 -5.66 -20.11
N GLY A 254 14.30 -4.98 -20.25
CA GLY A 254 14.66 -4.21 -21.44
C GLY A 254 14.04 -2.81 -21.57
N THR A 255 13.33 -2.32 -20.53
CA THR A 255 12.73 -0.98 -20.52
C THR A 255 13.05 -0.24 -19.23
N SER A 256 12.81 1.08 -19.22
CA SER A 256 12.84 1.93 -18.01
C SER A 256 11.46 2.09 -17.36
N VAL A 257 10.47 1.31 -17.76
CA VAL A 257 9.08 1.43 -17.31
C VAL A 257 8.81 0.42 -16.20
N ALA A 258 8.25 0.87 -15.08
CA ALA A 258 7.88 -0.02 -13.99
C ALA A 258 6.56 -0.77 -14.30
N VAL A 259 6.49 -2.05 -13.91
CA VAL A 259 5.28 -2.88 -14.06
C VAL A 259 4.07 -2.20 -13.42
N SER A 260 4.25 -1.59 -12.25
CA SER A 260 3.20 -0.85 -11.55
C SER A 260 2.72 0.40 -12.30
N GLN A 261 3.59 1.07 -13.09
CA GLN A 261 3.18 2.18 -13.96
C GLN A 261 2.28 1.71 -15.10
N VAL A 262 2.60 0.59 -15.74
CA VAL A 262 1.75 0.02 -16.80
C VAL A 262 0.39 -0.39 -16.23
N LEU A 263 0.37 -1.03 -15.06
CA LEU A 263 -0.88 -1.36 -14.38
C LEU A 263 -1.69 -0.10 -14.03
N ALA A 264 -1.03 0.94 -13.54
CA ALA A 264 -1.67 2.21 -13.20
C ALA A 264 -2.30 2.88 -14.45
N LEU A 265 -1.60 2.89 -15.57
CA LEU A 265 -2.11 3.41 -16.84
C LEU A 265 -3.28 2.55 -17.37
N SER A 266 -3.21 1.23 -17.21
CA SER A 266 -4.30 0.32 -17.56
C SER A 266 -5.58 0.61 -16.74
N LEU A 267 -5.45 0.94 -15.46
CA LEU A 267 -6.59 1.33 -14.61
C LEU A 267 -7.25 2.62 -15.09
N ILE A 268 -6.47 3.58 -15.60
CA ILE A 268 -7.00 4.81 -16.19
C ILE A 268 -7.81 4.47 -17.44
N HIS A 269 -7.26 3.63 -18.33
CA HIS A 269 -7.95 3.24 -19.58
C HIS A 269 -9.24 2.46 -19.31
N ILE A 270 -9.27 1.56 -18.31
CA ILE A 270 -10.47 0.83 -17.92
C ILE A 270 -11.58 1.76 -17.40
N SER A 271 -11.20 2.90 -16.83
CA SER A 271 -12.16 3.88 -16.27
C SER A 271 -12.68 4.89 -17.30
N GLU A 272 -12.17 4.89 -18.53
CA GLU A 272 -12.73 5.68 -19.62
C GLU A 272 -14.10 5.11 -20.04
N PRO A 273 -15.13 5.96 -20.20
CA PRO A 273 -16.49 5.54 -20.54
C PRO A 273 -16.62 5.00 -21.97
#